data_28a6d03b3e90b83fa5b45be80d910ab1
#
_entry.id   28a6d03b3e90b83fa5b45be80d910ab1
#
_cell.length_a   1.000
_cell.length_b   1.000
_cell.length_c   1.000
_cell.angle_alpha   90.00
_cell.angle_beta   90.00
_cell.angle_gamma   90.00
#
_symmetry.space_group_name_H-M   'P 1'
#
loop_
_entity.id
_entity.type
_entity.pdbx_description
1 polymer ?
#
loop_
_entity_poly.entity_id
_entity_poly.type
_entity_poly.pdbx_seq_one_letter_code
_entity_poly.pdbx_strand_id
1 'polypeptide(L)'
;MQAVTPAPDGGYPNFNTAEGEDALLSLTTGLSNTAIGWRALYSNTSGGWNTATGLEALNHNTTGIYNTANGVTALWFNTTGKENTAIGALALETNDSGDDNTAVGLDALVFNTSGSFNTANGATALLLNTTGNNNTANGNDALHSNTTGSPQHRFGRFGWFQSHNWR
;
A
#
# COMPACT_ATOMS: atom_id res chain seq x y z
N MET A 1 -13.44 0.44 -25.84
CA MET A 1 -14.03 0.53 -24.49
C MET A 1 -13.91 1.99 -24.09
N GLN A 2 -15.00 2.66 -23.81
CA GLN A 2 -14.96 4.09 -23.51
C GLN A 2 -14.53 4.24 -22.07
N ALA A 3 -13.40 4.91 -21.82
CA ALA A 3 -13.06 5.35 -20.47
C ALA A 3 -14.29 6.02 -19.87
N VAL A 4 -14.61 5.70 -18.63
CA VAL A 4 -15.67 6.40 -17.92
C VAL A 4 -15.21 7.84 -17.80
N THR A 5 -15.66 8.68 -18.70
CA THR A 5 -15.46 10.13 -18.59
C THR A 5 -16.36 10.59 -17.43
N PRO A 6 -15.78 11.07 -16.30
CA PRO A 6 -16.61 11.67 -15.29
C PRO A 6 -17.31 12.89 -15.88
N ALA A 7 -18.55 13.12 -15.50
CA ALA A 7 -19.13 14.44 -15.67
C ALA A 7 -18.25 15.45 -14.91
N PRO A 8 -17.97 16.63 -15.45
CA PRO A 8 -16.98 17.58 -14.89
C PRO A 8 -17.22 18.01 -13.45
N ASP A 9 -18.33 17.64 -12.84
CA ASP A 9 -18.79 18.02 -11.50
C ASP A 9 -19.63 16.92 -10.83
N GLY A 10 -19.67 15.72 -11.42
CA GLY A 10 -20.45 14.59 -10.93
C GLY A 10 -19.58 13.53 -10.29
N GLY A 11 -19.74 13.28 -9.01
CA GLY A 11 -19.15 12.12 -8.38
C GLY A 11 -19.60 10.83 -9.06
N TYR A 12 -18.71 9.85 -9.16
CA TYR A 12 -19.08 8.50 -9.54
C TYR A 12 -20.12 7.93 -8.57
N PRO A 13 -20.95 6.97 -8.96
CA PRO A 13 -21.86 6.30 -8.04
C PRO A 13 -21.16 5.88 -6.74
N ASN A 14 -21.88 5.89 -5.64
CA ASN A 14 -21.38 5.47 -4.32
C ASN A 14 -20.22 6.33 -3.77
N PHE A 15 -20.23 7.64 -4.02
CA PHE A 15 -19.25 8.59 -3.49
C PHE A 15 -17.79 8.34 -3.95
N ASN A 16 -17.61 7.76 -5.13
CA ASN A 16 -16.27 7.55 -5.66
C ASN A 16 -15.80 8.77 -6.48
N THR A 17 -14.49 8.98 -6.53
CA THR A 17 -13.81 9.98 -7.37
C THR A 17 -12.78 9.27 -8.24
N ALA A 18 -12.79 9.51 -9.55
CA ALA A 18 -11.77 8.94 -10.44
C ALA A 18 -11.33 9.99 -11.47
N GLU A 19 -10.02 10.18 -11.57
CA GLU A 19 -9.36 11.07 -12.51
C GLU A 19 -8.17 10.37 -13.15
N GLY A 20 -8.19 10.18 -14.45
CA GLY A 20 -7.17 9.49 -15.23
C GLY A 20 -7.75 8.38 -16.10
N GLU A 21 -7.03 8.02 -17.16
CA GLU A 21 -7.42 6.94 -18.05
C GLU A 21 -7.48 5.61 -17.28
N ASP A 22 -8.58 4.88 -17.42
CA ASP A 22 -8.84 3.60 -16.77
C ASP A 22 -8.87 3.62 -15.21
N ALA A 23 -8.91 4.78 -14.57
CA ALA A 23 -9.07 4.84 -13.11
C ALA A 23 -10.44 4.25 -12.71
N LEU A 24 -10.46 3.36 -11.69
CA LEU A 24 -11.64 2.63 -11.20
C LEU A 24 -12.45 1.88 -12.30
N LEU A 25 -11.77 1.41 -13.35
CA LEU A 25 -12.46 0.83 -14.52
C LEU A 25 -13.35 -0.38 -14.19
N SER A 26 -12.93 -1.22 -13.25
CA SER A 26 -13.62 -2.48 -12.90
C SER A 26 -14.62 -2.35 -11.76
N LEU A 27 -14.90 -1.11 -11.30
CA LEU A 27 -15.73 -0.88 -10.13
C LEU A 27 -17.16 -1.43 -10.29
N THR A 28 -17.64 -2.18 -9.30
CA THR A 28 -18.99 -2.74 -9.25
C THR A 28 -19.81 -2.19 -8.09
N THR A 29 -19.42 -2.49 -6.86
CA THR A 29 -20.16 -2.12 -5.64
C THR A 29 -19.32 -1.31 -4.65
N GLY A 30 -18.00 -1.14 -4.89
CA GLY A 30 -17.12 -0.36 -4.04
C GLY A 30 -17.59 1.08 -3.85
N LEU A 31 -17.33 1.64 -2.68
CA LEU A 31 -17.81 2.97 -2.32
C LEU A 31 -16.71 3.82 -1.68
N SER A 32 -16.86 5.14 -1.79
CA SER A 32 -15.96 6.12 -1.14
C SER A 32 -14.49 5.95 -1.50
N ASN A 33 -14.17 5.57 -2.75
CA ASN A 33 -12.81 5.47 -3.24
C ASN A 33 -12.39 6.77 -3.95
N THR A 34 -11.13 7.12 -3.84
CA THR A 34 -10.48 8.19 -4.61
C THR A 34 -9.35 7.60 -5.45
N ALA A 35 -9.44 7.71 -6.77
CA ALA A 35 -8.45 7.21 -7.71
C ALA A 35 -7.99 8.34 -8.65
N ILE A 36 -6.73 8.76 -8.53
CA ILE A 36 -6.15 9.83 -9.33
C ILE A 36 -4.86 9.32 -10.00
N GLY A 37 -4.90 9.16 -11.30
CA GLY A 37 -3.78 8.67 -12.09
C GLY A 37 -4.16 7.56 -13.06
N TRP A 38 -3.29 7.32 -14.04
CA TRP A 38 -3.48 6.25 -15.02
C TRP A 38 -3.59 4.90 -14.31
N ARG A 39 -4.72 4.20 -14.52
CA ARG A 39 -5.06 2.90 -13.91
C ARG A 39 -4.99 2.83 -12.38
N ALA A 40 -5.16 3.95 -11.69
CA ALA A 40 -5.32 3.91 -10.23
C ALA A 40 -6.60 3.13 -9.87
N LEU A 41 -6.50 2.17 -8.93
CA LEU A 41 -7.60 1.26 -8.53
C LEU A 41 -8.29 0.54 -9.72
N TYR A 42 -7.54 0.21 -10.76
CA TYR A 42 -8.06 -0.35 -12.01
C TYR A 42 -8.93 -1.59 -11.81
N SER A 43 -8.48 -2.55 -11.00
CA SER A 43 -9.14 -3.84 -10.77
C SER A 43 -10.13 -3.82 -9.60
N ASN A 44 -10.35 -2.65 -8.96
CA ASN A 44 -11.20 -2.58 -7.77
C ASN A 44 -12.65 -2.92 -8.12
N THR A 45 -13.22 -3.92 -7.45
CA THR A 45 -14.61 -4.35 -7.67
C THR A 45 -15.53 -3.92 -6.54
N SER A 46 -15.28 -4.39 -5.32
CA SER A 46 -16.11 -4.12 -4.14
C SER A 46 -15.34 -3.45 -2.99
N GLY A 47 -14.02 -3.24 -3.15
CA GLY A 47 -13.21 -2.51 -2.18
C GLY A 47 -13.71 -1.08 -1.97
N GLY A 48 -13.67 -0.59 -0.73
CA GLY A 48 -14.17 0.73 -0.36
C GLY A 48 -13.20 1.51 0.53
N TRP A 49 -13.42 2.83 0.60
CA TRP A 49 -12.61 3.74 1.41
C TRP A 49 -11.11 3.71 1.08
N ASN A 50 -10.77 3.45 -0.18
CA ASN A 50 -9.38 3.48 -0.62
C ASN A 50 -9.03 4.82 -1.27
N THR A 51 -7.82 5.29 -1.04
CA THR A 51 -7.24 6.46 -1.72
C THR A 51 -6.02 6.03 -2.51
N ALA A 52 -6.05 6.20 -3.82
CA ALA A 52 -4.95 5.89 -4.73
C ALA A 52 -4.60 7.13 -5.55
N THR A 53 -3.37 7.62 -5.42
CA THR A 53 -2.86 8.76 -6.19
C THR A 53 -1.51 8.38 -6.80
N GLY A 54 -1.46 8.32 -8.11
CA GLY A 54 -0.26 7.95 -8.87
C GLY A 54 -0.55 6.95 -9.98
N LEU A 55 0.42 6.80 -10.90
CA LEU A 55 0.36 5.80 -11.95
C LEU A 55 0.28 4.41 -11.32
N GLU A 56 -0.78 3.66 -11.65
CA GLU A 56 -1.05 2.29 -11.19
C GLU A 56 -1.06 2.10 -9.65
N ALA A 57 -1.30 3.15 -8.87
CA ALA A 57 -1.48 3.01 -7.43
C ALA A 57 -2.70 2.12 -7.12
N LEU A 58 -2.54 1.10 -6.25
CA LEU A 58 -3.58 0.10 -5.90
C LEU A 58 -4.20 -0.60 -7.13
N ASN A 59 -3.45 -0.80 -8.20
CA ASN A 59 -3.97 -1.29 -9.47
C ASN A 59 -4.74 -2.63 -9.36
N HIS A 60 -4.19 -3.61 -8.64
CA HIS A 60 -4.76 -4.95 -8.50
C HIS A 60 -5.71 -5.10 -7.30
N ASN A 61 -6.00 -4.03 -6.56
CA ASN A 61 -6.95 -4.12 -5.45
C ASN A 61 -8.31 -4.62 -5.95
N THR A 62 -8.85 -5.65 -5.34
CA THR A 62 -10.17 -6.19 -5.70
C THR A 62 -11.21 -5.92 -4.63
N THR A 63 -10.93 -6.31 -3.39
CA THR A 63 -11.84 -6.22 -2.24
C THR A 63 -11.22 -5.55 -1.02
N GLY A 64 -9.93 -5.18 -1.07
CA GLY A 64 -9.24 -4.48 0.01
C GLY A 64 -9.90 -3.14 0.35
N ILE A 65 -9.91 -2.79 1.62
CA ILE A 65 -10.58 -1.59 2.15
C ILE A 65 -9.63 -0.75 3.01
N TYR A 66 -9.93 0.55 3.13
CA TYR A 66 -9.19 1.50 3.97
C TYR A 66 -7.70 1.63 3.63
N ASN A 67 -7.31 1.38 2.38
CA ASN A 67 -5.92 1.53 1.96
C ASN A 67 -5.65 2.95 1.43
N THR A 68 -4.46 3.46 1.72
CA THR A 68 -3.95 4.71 1.17
C THR A 68 -2.66 4.45 0.39
N ALA A 69 -2.66 4.73 -0.91
CA ALA A 69 -1.50 4.62 -1.78
C ALA A 69 -1.22 5.95 -2.47
N ASN A 70 -0.03 6.50 -2.26
CA ASN A 70 0.41 7.74 -2.91
C ASN A 70 1.82 7.55 -3.48
N GLY A 71 1.91 7.34 -4.76
CA GLY A 71 3.16 7.11 -5.50
C GLY A 71 2.94 6.20 -6.72
N VAL A 72 3.92 6.18 -7.61
CA VAL A 72 3.94 5.25 -8.74
C VAL A 72 3.98 3.83 -8.21
N THR A 73 3.04 2.98 -8.62
CA THR A 73 2.90 1.56 -8.22
C THR A 73 2.88 1.29 -6.70
N ALA A 74 2.53 2.30 -5.88
CA ALA A 74 2.32 2.07 -4.46
C ALA A 74 1.15 1.09 -4.25
N LEU A 75 1.35 0.03 -3.42
CA LEU A 75 0.37 -1.06 -3.19
C LEU A 75 -0.12 -1.72 -4.49
N TRP A 76 0.73 -1.84 -5.49
CA TRP A 76 0.32 -2.27 -6.83
C TRP A 76 -0.38 -3.64 -6.83
N PHE A 77 0.18 -4.66 -6.17
CA PHE A 77 -0.36 -6.02 -6.12
C PHE A 77 -1.37 -6.28 -5.00
N ASN A 78 -1.73 -5.27 -4.20
CA ASN A 78 -2.70 -5.49 -3.12
C ASN A 78 -4.01 -6.04 -3.69
N THR A 79 -4.43 -7.22 -3.30
CA THR A 79 -5.70 -7.80 -3.74
C THR A 79 -6.78 -7.70 -2.68
N THR A 80 -6.48 -8.13 -1.47
CA THR A 80 -7.42 -8.21 -0.34
C THR A 80 -6.96 -7.50 0.92
N GLY A 81 -5.69 -7.08 0.99
CA GLY A 81 -5.09 -6.41 2.15
C GLY A 81 -5.83 -5.13 2.53
N LYS A 82 -5.88 -4.85 3.82
CA LYS A 82 -6.66 -3.75 4.40
C LYS A 82 -5.81 -2.85 5.27
N GLU A 83 -6.30 -1.60 5.44
CA GLU A 83 -5.75 -0.67 6.41
C GLU A 83 -4.25 -0.38 6.20
N ASN A 84 -3.77 -0.50 4.95
CA ASN A 84 -2.38 -0.24 4.60
C ASN A 84 -2.19 1.22 4.15
N THR A 85 -1.06 1.82 4.55
CA THR A 85 -0.62 3.14 4.09
C THR A 85 0.71 3.02 3.37
N ALA A 86 0.75 3.36 2.09
CA ALA A 86 1.95 3.37 1.25
C ALA A 86 2.16 4.76 0.63
N ILE A 87 3.26 5.42 0.99
CA ILE A 87 3.63 6.75 0.49
C ILE A 87 5.05 6.69 -0.08
N GLY A 88 5.17 6.79 -1.37
CA GLY A 88 6.42 6.69 -2.12
C GLY A 88 6.29 5.74 -3.31
N ALA A 89 7.17 5.90 -4.30
CA ALA A 89 7.19 4.96 -5.42
C ALA A 89 7.55 3.55 -4.93
N LEU A 90 6.85 2.52 -5.42
CA LEU A 90 7.01 1.10 -5.09
C LEU A 90 6.80 0.76 -3.59
N ALA A 91 6.31 1.68 -2.77
CA ALA A 91 6.01 1.38 -1.36
C ALA A 91 4.93 0.30 -1.27
N LEU A 92 5.20 -0.82 -0.54
CA LEU A 92 4.31 -1.99 -0.42
C LEU A 92 3.89 -2.58 -1.78
N GLU A 93 4.71 -2.48 -2.81
CA GLU A 93 4.34 -2.86 -4.18
C GLU A 93 3.78 -4.27 -4.28
N THR A 94 4.41 -5.25 -3.64
CA THR A 94 4.01 -6.68 -3.74
C THR A 94 3.09 -7.16 -2.63
N ASN A 95 2.55 -6.26 -1.80
CA ASN A 95 1.60 -6.66 -0.77
C ASN A 95 0.35 -7.26 -1.43
N ASP A 96 0.03 -8.51 -1.11
CA ASP A 96 -1.17 -9.17 -1.62
C ASP A 96 -2.31 -9.14 -0.60
N SER A 97 -2.03 -9.61 0.61
CA SER A 97 -3.03 -9.82 1.67
C SER A 97 -2.59 -9.34 3.06
N GLY A 98 -1.43 -8.71 3.17
CA GLY A 98 -0.97 -8.13 4.45
C GLY A 98 -1.83 -6.93 4.87
N ASP A 99 -2.15 -6.85 6.16
CA ASP A 99 -3.00 -5.82 6.75
C ASP A 99 -2.19 -4.89 7.67
N ASP A 100 -2.72 -3.67 7.93
CA ASP A 100 -2.20 -2.75 8.94
C ASP A 100 -0.71 -2.38 8.76
N ASN A 101 -0.23 -2.29 7.53
CA ASN A 101 1.16 -1.89 7.28
C ASN A 101 1.25 -0.40 6.94
N THR A 102 2.31 0.25 7.43
CA THR A 102 2.68 1.63 7.07
C THR A 102 4.04 1.64 6.41
N ALA A 103 4.12 2.07 5.15
CA ALA A 103 5.35 2.23 4.38
C ALA A 103 5.47 3.66 3.85
N VAL A 104 6.52 4.37 4.25
CA VAL A 104 6.80 5.74 3.80
C VAL A 104 8.23 5.80 3.29
N GLY A 105 8.40 6.00 1.99
CA GLY A 105 9.69 6.09 1.31
C GLY A 105 9.74 5.24 0.04
N LEU A 106 10.73 5.51 -0.81
CA LEU A 106 11.00 4.71 -1.99
C LEU A 106 11.32 3.26 -1.58
N ASP A 107 10.68 2.27 -2.22
CA ASP A 107 10.89 0.82 -1.98
C ASP A 107 10.67 0.38 -0.51
N ALA A 108 10.00 1.18 0.33
CA ALA A 108 9.69 0.77 1.70
C ALA A 108 8.71 -0.43 1.68
N LEU A 109 9.09 -1.55 2.36
CA LEU A 109 8.30 -2.82 2.38
C LEU A 109 7.98 -3.37 0.98
N VAL A 110 8.80 -3.12 -0.03
CA VAL A 110 8.48 -3.46 -1.43
C VAL A 110 8.16 -4.94 -1.62
N PHE A 111 8.86 -5.86 -0.95
CA PHE A 111 8.64 -7.30 -1.10
C PHE A 111 7.70 -7.93 -0.07
N ASN A 112 6.98 -7.11 0.73
CA ASN A 112 5.98 -7.65 1.66
C ASN A 112 4.85 -8.32 0.88
N THR A 113 4.54 -9.58 1.18
CA THR A 113 3.45 -10.31 0.52
C THR A 113 2.23 -10.46 1.42
N SER A 114 2.43 -10.92 2.67
CA SER A 114 1.36 -11.16 3.63
C SER A 114 1.71 -10.75 5.07
N GLY A 115 2.88 -10.15 5.27
CA GLY A 115 3.26 -9.60 6.58
C GLY A 115 2.33 -8.46 7.00
N SER A 116 1.96 -8.42 8.27
CA SER A 116 1.00 -7.46 8.82
C SER A 116 1.59 -6.69 10.01
N PHE A 117 1.00 -5.53 10.33
CA PHE A 117 1.40 -4.69 11.46
C PHE A 117 2.85 -4.20 11.38
N ASN A 118 3.37 -3.96 10.18
CA ASN A 118 4.73 -3.45 10.00
C ASN A 118 4.74 -1.94 9.76
N THR A 119 5.72 -1.25 10.32
CA THR A 119 5.97 0.17 10.08
C THR A 119 7.36 0.35 9.49
N ALA A 120 7.44 0.84 8.26
CA ALA A 120 8.68 1.17 7.55
C ALA A 120 8.67 2.66 7.17
N ASN A 121 9.55 3.44 7.78
CA ASN A 121 9.71 4.86 7.47
C ASN A 121 11.15 5.13 7.03
N GLY A 122 11.36 5.35 5.77
CA GLY A 122 12.64 5.57 5.12
C GLY A 122 12.77 4.78 3.83
N ALA A 123 13.60 5.28 2.89
CA ALA A 123 13.87 4.55 1.67
C ALA A 123 14.43 3.16 1.99
N THR A 124 13.94 2.12 1.31
CA THR A 124 14.37 0.72 1.47
C THR A 124 14.25 0.13 2.89
N ALA A 125 13.49 0.80 3.79
CA ALA A 125 13.20 0.25 5.11
C ALA A 125 12.34 -1.03 4.97
N LEU A 126 12.72 -2.13 5.67
CA LEU A 126 12.08 -3.45 5.58
C LEU A 126 11.98 -3.99 4.13
N LEU A 127 12.91 -3.64 3.25
CA LEU A 127 12.86 -3.96 1.83
C LEU A 127 12.52 -5.43 1.57
N LEU A 128 13.28 -6.36 2.17
CA LEU A 128 13.17 -7.80 1.93
C LEU A 128 12.15 -8.53 2.83
N ASN A 129 11.35 -7.78 3.62
CA ASN A 129 10.30 -8.42 4.42
C ASN A 129 9.28 -9.09 3.52
N THR A 130 8.96 -10.34 3.76
CA THR A 130 7.94 -11.09 2.98
C THR A 130 6.71 -11.40 3.81
N THR A 131 6.88 -12.05 4.95
CA THR A 131 5.79 -12.50 5.84
C THR A 131 6.01 -12.12 7.31
N GLY A 132 7.09 -11.38 7.61
CA GLY A 132 7.38 -10.89 8.96
C GLY A 132 6.31 -9.92 9.44
N ASN A 133 5.94 -10.00 10.72
CA ASN A 133 4.90 -9.19 11.32
C ASN A 133 5.43 -8.36 12.49
N ASN A 134 4.71 -7.28 12.83
CA ASN A 134 4.99 -6.45 14.01
C ASN A 134 6.40 -5.85 14.02
N ASN A 135 6.96 -5.53 12.85
CA ASN A 135 8.28 -4.94 12.74
C ASN A 135 8.18 -3.40 12.62
N THR A 136 9.09 -2.69 13.27
CA THR A 136 9.22 -1.24 13.16
C THR A 136 10.61 -0.85 12.69
N ALA A 137 10.73 -0.26 11.53
CA ALA A 137 11.95 0.22 10.92
C ALA A 137 11.85 1.72 10.64
N ASN A 138 12.73 2.51 11.23
CA ASN A 138 12.76 3.96 11.02
C ASN A 138 14.15 4.40 10.58
N GLY A 139 14.26 4.87 9.37
CA GLY A 139 15.49 5.33 8.73
C GLY A 139 15.79 4.56 7.44
N ASN A 140 16.63 5.14 6.59
CA ASN A 140 17.07 4.51 5.34
C ASN A 140 17.76 3.15 5.63
N ASP A 141 17.42 2.11 4.86
CA ASP A 141 17.91 0.73 5.01
C ASP A 141 17.66 0.10 6.41
N ALA A 142 16.78 0.67 7.24
CA ALA A 142 16.47 0.06 8.52
C ALA A 142 15.77 -1.29 8.33
N LEU A 143 16.25 -2.36 9.00
CA LEU A 143 15.78 -3.74 8.85
C LEU A 143 15.69 -4.23 7.37
N HIS A 144 16.54 -3.69 6.48
CA HIS A 144 16.54 -4.00 5.05
C HIS A 144 16.49 -5.49 4.74
N SER A 145 17.24 -6.31 5.46
CA SER A 145 17.39 -7.75 5.21
C SER A 145 16.47 -8.63 6.07
N ASN A 146 15.50 -8.04 6.78
CA ASN A 146 14.48 -8.83 7.47
C ASN A 146 13.59 -9.52 6.44
N THR A 147 13.33 -10.81 6.58
CA THR A 147 12.46 -11.57 5.67
C THR A 147 11.17 -12.04 6.35
N THR A 148 11.29 -12.79 7.43
CA THR A 148 10.18 -13.40 8.17
C THR A 148 10.24 -13.11 9.67
N GLY A 149 11.28 -12.39 10.14
CA GLY A 149 11.47 -12.08 11.56
C GLY A 149 10.35 -11.22 12.13
N SER A 150 9.94 -11.50 13.36
CA SER A 150 8.90 -10.79 14.12
C SER A 150 9.08 -10.98 15.62
N PRO A 151 8.85 -9.99 16.46
CA PRO A 151 8.89 -8.57 16.17
C PRO A 151 10.33 -8.02 16.15
N GLN A 152 10.60 -7.01 15.33
CA GLN A 152 11.89 -6.33 15.27
C GLN A 152 11.69 -4.81 15.33
N HIS A 153 12.55 -4.11 16.05
CA HIS A 153 12.55 -2.65 16.12
C HIS A 153 13.93 -2.11 15.77
N ARG A 154 14.02 -1.19 14.81
CA ARG A 154 15.30 -0.59 14.42
C ARG A 154 15.16 0.86 14.00
N PHE A 155 16.08 1.68 14.50
CA PHE A 155 16.24 3.07 14.12
C PHE A 155 17.58 3.25 13.38
N GLY A 156 17.51 3.68 12.11
CA GLY A 156 18.69 3.94 11.28
C GLY A 156 19.44 2.69 10.79
N ARG A 157 20.39 2.92 9.87
CA ARG A 157 21.14 1.85 9.17
C ARG A 157 21.98 0.97 10.07
N PHE A 158 22.47 1.49 11.20
CA PHE A 158 23.43 0.84 12.11
C PHE A 158 22.95 0.74 13.56
N GLY A 159 21.73 1.15 13.87
CA GLY A 159 21.20 1.09 15.24
C GLY A 159 20.78 -0.33 15.63
N TRP A 160 21.45 -0.94 16.61
CA TRP A 160 21.02 -2.17 17.26
C TRP A 160 20.23 -1.82 18.51
N PHE A 161 18.99 -2.27 18.63
CA PHE A 161 18.36 -2.48 19.92
C PHE A 161 18.21 -3.98 20.11
N GLN A 162 18.91 -4.54 21.07
CA GLN A 162 18.64 -5.89 21.53
C GLN A 162 17.25 -5.90 22.18
N SER A 163 16.38 -6.78 21.73
CA SER A 163 15.18 -7.12 22.47
C SER A 163 15.60 -7.71 23.82
N HIS A 164 15.43 -6.96 24.90
CA HIS A 164 15.50 -7.56 26.23
C HIS A 164 14.27 -8.44 26.41
N ASN A 165 14.50 -9.75 26.55
CA ASN A 165 13.47 -10.67 27.00
C ASN A 165 12.96 -10.21 28.38
N TRP A 166 11.80 -9.62 28.42
CA TRP A 166 11.05 -9.51 29.67
C TRP A 166 10.50 -10.89 30.00
N ARG A 167 11.03 -11.49 31.07
CA ARG A 167 10.43 -12.65 31.72
C ARG A 167 9.32 -12.17 32.65
#